data_6ab99929c0756c0c15a520b67887a37c
#
_entry.id   6ab99929c0756c0c15a520b67887a37c
#
_cell.length_a   1.000
_cell.length_b   1.000
_cell.length_c   1.000
_cell.angle_alpha   90.00
_cell.angle_beta   90.00
_cell.angle_gamma   90.00
#
_symmetry.space_group_name_H-M   'P 1'
#
loop_
_entity.id
_entity.type
_entity.pdbx_description
1 polymer ?
#
loop_
_entity_poly.entity_id
_entity_poly.type
_entity_poly.pdbx_seq_one_letter_code
_entity_poly.pdbx_strand_id
1 'polypeptide(L)'
;ALGQPVVVENKVGAGGNIAAQAVASATDDHTIGVMINGNMTIARILNPALGYDPLKDLTPISLIGTAPLALTAPAGAPGATAAEFLAAARSGGDRWNYGTPGVGTVAHIGMELLKTRTGLRPVHVPYPGNPQVINALMAGQIQLALLPPAMAAAQAR
;
A
#
# COMPACT_ATOMS: atom_id res chain seq x y z
N ALA A 1 19.94 -23.33 6.47
CA ALA A 1 20.84 -22.28 5.98
C ALA A 1 21.23 -22.59 4.53
N LEU A 2 21.23 -21.59 3.67
CA LEU A 2 21.46 -21.74 2.22
C LEU A 2 22.97 -21.96 1.88
N GLY A 3 23.88 -21.83 2.84
CA GLY A 3 25.32 -21.97 2.64
C GLY A 3 25.97 -20.86 1.82
N GLN A 4 25.18 -19.87 1.43
CA GLN A 4 25.61 -18.72 0.63
C GLN A 4 25.04 -17.43 1.22
N PRO A 5 25.72 -16.28 1.08
CA PRO A 5 25.18 -15.00 1.50
C PRO A 5 23.93 -14.63 0.68
N VAL A 6 22.95 -14.01 1.34
CA VAL A 6 21.78 -13.42 0.68
C VAL A 6 21.91 -11.90 0.75
N VAL A 7 21.86 -11.25 -0.41
CA VAL A 7 21.89 -9.79 -0.53
C VAL A 7 20.45 -9.30 -0.70
N VAL A 8 20.01 -8.42 0.21
CA VAL A 8 18.69 -7.80 0.14
C VAL A 8 18.78 -6.46 -0.59
N GLU A 9 18.04 -6.33 -1.68
CA GLU A 9 17.90 -5.08 -2.42
C GLU A 9 16.49 -4.51 -2.27
N ASN A 10 16.38 -3.25 -1.85
CA ASN A 10 15.12 -2.54 -1.75
C ASN A 10 14.91 -1.64 -2.99
N LYS A 11 14.14 -2.12 -3.97
CA LYS A 11 13.79 -1.35 -5.18
C LYS A 11 12.42 -0.70 -4.98
N VAL A 12 12.43 0.54 -4.51
CA VAL A 12 11.21 1.29 -4.19
C VAL A 12 10.59 1.97 -5.41
N GLY A 13 9.28 2.19 -5.38
CA GLY A 13 8.54 2.99 -6.35
C GLY A 13 7.46 2.23 -7.10
N ALA A 14 6.55 2.99 -7.71
CA ALA A 14 5.42 2.50 -8.49
C ALA A 14 4.59 1.41 -7.77
N GLY A 15 4.39 1.54 -6.43
CA GLY A 15 3.67 0.54 -5.64
C GLY A 15 4.37 -0.83 -5.56
N GLY A 16 5.70 -0.87 -5.74
CA GLY A 16 6.52 -2.08 -5.76
C GLY A 16 6.70 -2.72 -7.14
N ASN A 17 6.10 -2.13 -8.20
CA ASN A 17 6.23 -2.69 -9.55
C ASN A 17 7.66 -2.63 -10.11
N ILE A 18 8.49 -1.67 -9.63
CA ILE A 18 9.91 -1.61 -10.01
C ILE A 18 10.65 -2.86 -9.52
N ALA A 19 10.39 -3.31 -8.29
CA ALA A 19 10.98 -4.52 -7.76
C ALA A 19 10.46 -5.77 -8.51
N ALA A 20 9.16 -5.83 -8.78
CA ALA A 20 8.55 -6.94 -9.53
C ALA A 20 9.14 -7.06 -10.95
N GLN A 21 9.32 -5.95 -11.64
CA GLN A 21 9.94 -5.92 -12.96
C GLN A 21 11.41 -6.37 -12.91
N ALA A 22 12.15 -5.96 -11.87
CA ALA A 22 13.54 -6.39 -11.71
C ALA A 22 13.67 -7.91 -11.54
N VAL A 23 12.74 -8.53 -10.80
CA VAL A 23 12.69 -10.00 -10.67
C VAL A 23 12.29 -10.65 -12.01
N ALA A 24 11.25 -10.14 -12.67
CA ALA A 24 10.80 -10.65 -13.97
C ALA A 24 11.87 -10.58 -15.07
N SER A 25 12.78 -9.60 -14.97
CA SER A 25 13.87 -9.38 -15.93
C SER A 25 15.17 -10.09 -15.52
N ALA A 26 15.22 -10.75 -14.36
CA ALA A 26 16.42 -11.46 -13.93
C ALA A 26 16.68 -12.68 -14.85
N THR A 27 17.95 -12.87 -15.19
CA THR A 27 18.39 -13.96 -16.07
C THR A 27 19.15 -15.05 -15.31
N ASP A 28 19.24 -14.93 -14.00
CA ASP A 28 19.81 -15.92 -13.08
C ASP A 28 18.73 -16.70 -12.36
N ASP A 29 19.06 -17.90 -11.88
CA ASP A 29 18.13 -18.77 -11.14
C ASP A 29 18.11 -18.48 -9.63
N HIS A 30 18.69 -17.35 -9.17
CA HIS A 30 18.93 -17.04 -7.77
C HIS A 30 18.23 -15.76 -7.30
N THR A 31 17.68 -14.96 -8.22
CA THR A 31 16.93 -13.75 -7.90
C THR A 31 15.49 -14.09 -7.56
N ILE A 32 15.10 -13.81 -6.31
CA ILE A 32 13.72 -13.98 -5.83
C ILE A 32 13.17 -12.64 -5.32
N GLY A 33 11.86 -12.47 -5.30
CA GLY A 33 11.21 -11.26 -4.82
C GLY A 33 10.12 -11.53 -3.81
N VAL A 34 9.98 -10.61 -2.84
CA VAL A 34 8.81 -10.54 -1.96
C VAL A 34 7.81 -9.58 -2.59
N MET A 35 6.66 -10.10 -3.01
CA MET A 35 5.63 -9.36 -3.73
C MET A 35 4.36 -9.25 -2.89
N ILE A 36 3.59 -8.23 -3.17
CA ILE A 36 2.22 -8.08 -2.64
C ILE A 36 1.22 -8.43 -3.75
N ASN A 37 -0.01 -8.73 -3.37
CA ASN A 37 -1.08 -9.05 -4.33
C ASN A 37 -1.29 -7.95 -5.38
N GLY A 38 -1.09 -6.66 -5.06
CA GLY A 38 -1.16 -5.58 -6.02
C GLY A 38 -0.26 -5.78 -7.24
N ASN A 39 0.99 -6.18 -7.02
CA ASN A 39 1.96 -6.44 -8.11
C ASN A 39 1.59 -7.68 -8.93
N MET A 40 1.01 -8.69 -8.27
CA MET A 40 0.72 -9.98 -8.87
C MET A 40 -0.63 -10.04 -9.59
N THR A 41 -1.57 -9.12 -9.29
CA THR A 41 -2.94 -9.20 -9.82
C THR A 41 -3.43 -7.89 -10.43
N ILE A 42 -3.32 -6.77 -9.71
CA ILE A 42 -4.00 -5.50 -10.03
C ILE A 42 -3.16 -4.62 -10.96
N ALA A 43 -1.84 -4.64 -10.82
CA ALA A 43 -0.95 -3.76 -11.54
C ALA A 43 -1.14 -3.84 -13.07
N ARG A 44 -1.29 -5.05 -13.62
CA ARG A 44 -1.52 -5.28 -15.04
C ARG A 44 -2.87 -4.76 -15.53
N ILE A 45 -3.91 -4.85 -14.67
CA ILE A 45 -5.26 -4.34 -14.99
C ILE A 45 -5.26 -2.82 -15.07
N LEU A 46 -4.58 -2.16 -14.12
CA LEU A 46 -4.51 -0.70 -14.07
C LEU A 46 -3.53 -0.10 -15.09
N ASN A 47 -2.50 -0.85 -15.46
CA ASN A 47 -1.50 -0.43 -16.44
C ASN A 47 -1.24 -1.54 -17.47
N PRO A 48 -1.96 -1.55 -18.59
CA PRO A 48 -1.72 -2.51 -19.68
C PRO A 48 -0.31 -2.44 -20.27
N ALA A 49 0.39 -1.30 -20.12
CA ALA A 49 1.78 -1.11 -20.55
C ALA A 49 2.81 -1.45 -19.45
N LEU A 50 2.40 -2.20 -18.40
CA LEU A 50 3.31 -2.69 -17.36
C LEU A 50 4.45 -3.51 -17.99
N GLY A 51 5.67 -3.25 -17.57
CA GLY A 51 6.88 -3.87 -18.13
C GLY A 51 7.08 -5.36 -17.83
N TYR A 52 6.11 -6.01 -17.17
CA TYR A 52 6.07 -7.45 -16.90
C TYR A 52 4.63 -7.98 -16.91
N ASP A 53 4.46 -9.25 -17.16
CA ASP A 53 3.19 -9.98 -17.01
C ASP A 53 3.30 -10.93 -15.81
N PRO A 54 2.60 -10.66 -14.70
CA PRO A 54 2.76 -11.47 -13.48
C PRO A 54 2.36 -12.94 -13.65
N LEU A 55 1.57 -13.27 -14.69
CA LEU A 55 1.16 -14.65 -14.96
C LEU A 55 2.15 -15.41 -15.87
N LYS A 56 3.05 -14.69 -16.55
CA LYS A 56 4.01 -15.28 -17.49
C LYS A 56 5.45 -15.15 -17.05
N ASP A 57 5.80 -13.98 -16.47
CA ASP A 57 7.19 -13.61 -16.20
C ASP A 57 7.58 -13.87 -14.74
N LEU A 58 6.62 -14.26 -13.88
CA LEU A 58 6.84 -14.54 -12.47
C LEU A 58 6.29 -15.92 -12.11
N THR A 59 7.08 -16.71 -11.38
CA THR A 59 6.65 -18.00 -10.82
C THR A 59 6.42 -17.86 -9.33
N PRO A 60 5.17 -17.98 -8.82
CA PRO A 60 4.89 -17.97 -7.38
C PRO A 60 5.55 -19.18 -6.69
N ILE A 61 6.32 -18.91 -5.63
CA ILE A 61 6.99 -19.97 -4.86
C ILE A 61 6.15 -20.35 -3.64
N SER A 62 5.78 -19.37 -2.81
CA SER A 62 5.01 -19.62 -1.59
C SER A 62 4.32 -18.35 -1.10
N LEU A 63 3.17 -18.53 -0.45
CA LEU A 63 2.54 -17.47 0.34
C LEU A 63 3.28 -17.36 1.68
N ILE A 64 3.91 -16.20 1.92
CA ILE A 64 4.64 -15.94 3.18
C ILE A 64 3.66 -15.70 4.32
N GLY A 65 2.56 -15.00 4.07
CA GLY A 65 1.55 -14.70 5.07
C GLY A 65 0.47 -13.75 4.57
N THR A 66 -0.54 -13.55 5.40
CA THR A 66 -1.60 -12.55 5.19
C THR A 66 -1.64 -11.61 6.39
N ALA A 67 -1.90 -10.34 6.14
CA ALA A 67 -2.06 -9.35 7.18
C ALA A 67 -3.22 -8.41 6.84
N PRO A 68 -4.05 -8.02 7.83
CA PRO A 68 -5.05 -6.99 7.62
C PRO A 68 -4.37 -5.62 7.44
N LEU A 69 -5.14 -4.63 6.96
CA LEU A 69 -4.80 -3.22 7.06
C LEU A 69 -5.68 -2.53 8.09
N ALA A 70 -5.12 -1.61 8.84
CA ALA A 70 -5.84 -0.77 9.80
C ALA A 70 -6.13 0.60 9.16
N LEU A 71 -7.37 1.07 9.30
CA LEU A 71 -7.69 2.46 9.02
C LEU A 71 -7.07 3.33 10.10
N THR A 72 -6.21 4.25 9.69
CA THR A 72 -5.44 5.12 10.56
C THR A 72 -5.71 6.60 10.27
N ALA A 73 -5.67 7.41 11.31
CA ALA A 73 -5.86 8.84 11.27
C ALA A 73 -4.85 9.53 12.20
N PRO A 74 -4.57 10.85 12.05
CA PRO A 74 -3.79 11.61 13.03
C PRO A 74 -4.41 11.55 14.44
N ALA A 75 -3.59 11.67 15.49
CA ALA A 75 -4.06 11.63 16.87
C ALA A 75 -5.12 12.71 17.19
N GLY A 76 -5.09 13.86 16.51
CA GLY A 76 -6.08 14.93 16.63
C GLY A 76 -7.27 14.81 15.68
N ALA A 77 -7.49 13.64 15.04
CA ALA A 77 -8.62 13.44 14.15
C ALA A 77 -9.97 13.61 14.90
N PRO A 78 -10.99 14.17 14.24
CA PRO A 78 -12.27 14.39 14.88
C PRO A 78 -13.02 13.08 15.15
N GLY A 79 -13.70 13.00 16.31
CA GLY A 79 -14.47 11.85 16.74
C GLY A 79 -13.71 10.92 17.69
N ALA A 80 -14.40 10.46 18.73
CA ALA A 80 -13.87 9.51 19.73
C ALA A 80 -14.07 8.04 19.32
N THR A 81 -14.95 7.81 18.34
CA THR A 81 -15.30 6.48 17.84
C THR A 81 -15.11 6.39 16.32
N ALA A 82 -14.98 5.17 15.80
CA ALA A 82 -14.89 4.96 14.36
C ALA A 82 -16.11 5.52 13.59
N ALA A 83 -17.31 5.43 14.18
CA ALA A 83 -18.52 5.97 13.58
C ALA A 83 -18.50 7.50 13.47
N GLU A 84 -18.06 8.18 14.52
CA GLU A 84 -17.92 9.65 14.55
C GLU A 84 -16.82 10.10 13.58
N PHE A 85 -15.69 9.42 13.55
CA PHE A 85 -14.63 9.70 12.59
C PHE A 85 -15.13 9.57 11.15
N LEU A 86 -15.84 8.49 10.81
CA LEU A 86 -16.40 8.30 9.48
C LEU A 86 -17.47 9.35 9.13
N ALA A 87 -18.26 9.80 10.11
CA ALA A 87 -19.20 10.91 9.92
C ALA A 87 -18.49 12.22 9.61
N ALA A 88 -17.42 12.54 10.36
CA ALA A 88 -16.57 13.69 10.10
C ALA A 88 -15.88 13.61 8.72
N ALA A 89 -15.38 12.44 8.35
CA ALA A 89 -14.77 12.21 7.04
C ALA A 89 -15.75 12.41 5.88
N ARG A 90 -17.03 12.00 6.05
CA ARG A 90 -18.09 12.29 5.07
C ARG A 90 -18.33 13.79 4.92
N SER A 91 -18.41 14.52 6.04
CA SER A 91 -18.59 15.97 6.04
C SER A 91 -17.37 16.71 5.47
N GLY A 92 -16.19 16.16 5.63
CA GLY A 92 -14.94 16.67 5.05
C GLY A 92 -14.92 16.58 3.52
N GLY A 93 -15.51 15.50 2.98
CA GLY A 93 -15.61 15.27 1.53
C GLY A 93 -14.25 15.28 0.85
N ASP A 94 -14.14 16.05 -0.23
CA ASP A 94 -12.94 16.23 -1.04
C ASP A 94 -11.88 17.19 -0.44
N ARG A 95 -12.18 17.82 0.69
CA ARG A 95 -11.20 18.58 1.47
C ARG A 95 -10.26 17.66 2.28
N TRP A 96 -10.60 16.38 2.42
CA TRP A 96 -9.77 15.39 3.05
C TRP A 96 -8.94 14.63 2.02
N ASN A 97 -7.73 14.28 2.42
CA ASN A 97 -6.82 13.49 1.62
C ASN A 97 -6.56 12.13 2.29
N TYR A 98 -6.38 11.09 1.49
CA TYR A 98 -5.87 9.83 1.99
C TYR A 98 -4.56 9.43 1.28
N GLY A 99 -3.63 8.87 2.06
CA GLY A 99 -2.33 8.45 1.55
C GLY A 99 -2.25 6.95 1.29
N THR A 100 -1.52 6.58 0.25
CA THR A 100 -1.16 5.18 -0.02
C THR A 100 0.28 5.06 -0.50
N PRO A 101 0.92 3.88 -0.38
CA PRO A 101 2.25 3.66 -0.91
C PRO A 101 2.28 3.48 -2.44
N GLY A 102 1.25 3.95 -3.14
CA GLY A 102 1.18 3.95 -4.60
C GLY A 102 -0.14 3.44 -5.15
N VAL A 103 -0.38 3.77 -6.41
CA VAL A 103 -1.56 3.33 -7.16
C VAL A 103 -1.54 1.81 -7.36
N GLY A 104 -2.69 1.15 -7.19
CA GLY A 104 -2.84 -0.30 -7.35
C GLY A 104 -2.39 -1.13 -6.15
N THR A 105 -1.85 -0.50 -5.09
CA THR A 105 -1.57 -1.20 -3.84
C THR A 105 -2.84 -1.60 -3.10
N VAL A 106 -2.75 -2.57 -2.19
CA VAL A 106 -3.89 -3.01 -1.36
C VAL A 106 -4.49 -1.85 -0.58
N ALA A 107 -3.66 -0.93 -0.08
CA ALA A 107 -4.11 0.27 0.61
C ALA A 107 -4.95 1.17 -0.31
N HIS A 108 -4.54 1.35 -1.57
CA HIS A 108 -5.31 2.11 -2.55
C HIS A 108 -6.67 1.46 -2.81
N ILE A 109 -6.67 0.18 -3.20
CA ILE A 109 -7.91 -0.55 -3.51
C ILE A 109 -8.83 -0.65 -2.29
N GLY A 110 -8.26 -0.89 -1.10
CA GLY A 110 -9.01 -0.91 0.16
C GLY A 110 -9.68 0.43 0.47
N MET A 111 -9.00 1.54 0.23
CA MET A 111 -9.60 2.88 0.39
C MET A 111 -10.69 3.16 -0.64
N GLU A 112 -10.50 2.78 -1.90
CA GLU A 112 -11.57 2.94 -2.91
C GLU A 112 -12.80 2.08 -2.59
N LEU A 113 -12.59 0.86 -2.08
CA LEU A 113 -13.68 0.02 -1.58
C LEU A 113 -14.38 0.68 -0.37
N LEU A 114 -13.62 1.21 0.58
CA LEU A 114 -14.17 1.92 1.74
C LEU A 114 -15.00 3.13 1.28
N LYS A 115 -14.50 3.94 0.35
CA LYS A 115 -15.23 5.07 -0.25
C LYS A 115 -16.57 4.61 -0.84
N THR A 116 -16.55 3.56 -1.65
CA THR A 116 -17.76 3.01 -2.27
C THR A 116 -18.79 2.53 -1.24
N ARG A 117 -18.33 1.87 -0.16
CA ARG A 117 -19.20 1.31 0.88
C ARG A 117 -19.74 2.35 1.85
N THR A 118 -19.03 3.45 2.06
CA THR A 118 -19.34 4.44 3.10
C THR A 118 -19.76 5.81 2.56
N GLY A 119 -19.63 6.05 1.27
CA GLY A 119 -19.89 7.36 0.67
C GLY A 119 -18.82 8.42 0.97
N LEU A 120 -17.65 8.02 1.48
CA LEU A 120 -16.51 8.91 1.67
C LEU A 120 -15.97 9.39 0.31
N ARG A 121 -15.44 10.63 0.27
CA ARG A 121 -14.88 11.22 -0.96
C ARG A 121 -13.51 11.89 -0.74
N PRO A 122 -12.59 11.34 0.09
CA PRO A 122 -11.27 11.91 0.22
C PRO A 122 -10.48 11.77 -1.10
N VAL A 123 -9.57 12.71 -1.33
CA VAL A 123 -8.70 12.73 -2.51
C VAL A 123 -7.48 11.84 -2.28
N HIS A 124 -7.10 11.06 -3.28
CA HIS A 124 -5.95 10.17 -3.22
C HIS A 124 -4.63 10.93 -3.38
N VAL A 125 -3.68 10.68 -2.49
CA VAL A 125 -2.30 11.15 -2.57
C VAL A 125 -1.36 9.95 -2.55
N PRO A 126 -0.73 9.59 -3.67
CA PRO A 126 0.24 8.50 -3.72
C PRO A 126 1.61 8.94 -3.17
N TYR A 127 2.24 8.07 -2.40
CA TYR A 127 3.59 8.23 -1.85
C TYR A 127 4.50 7.09 -2.32
N PRO A 128 5.83 7.24 -2.26
CA PRO A 128 6.77 6.18 -2.63
C PRO A 128 6.68 4.92 -1.77
N GLY A 129 6.20 5.04 -0.50
CA GLY A 129 6.08 3.92 0.42
C GLY A 129 5.35 4.27 1.71
N ASN A 130 5.11 3.28 2.56
CA ASN A 130 4.44 3.47 3.87
C ASN A 130 5.14 4.45 4.81
N PRO A 131 6.49 4.53 4.89
CA PRO A 131 7.14 5.52 5.75
C PRO A 131 6.74 6.96 5.41
N GLN A 132 6.63 7.30 4.12
CA GLN A 132 6.23 8.63 3.68
C GLN A 132 4.74 8.90 3.96
N VAL A 133 3.89 7.87 3.82
CA VAL A 133 2.46 7.95 4.22
C VAL A 133 2.34 8.26 5.72
N ILE A 134 3.11 7.58 6.56
CA ILE A 134 3.13 7.79 8.01
C ILE A 134 3.57 9.21 8.34
N ASN A 135 4.66 9.68 7.74
CA ASN A 135 5.14 11.05 7.96
C ASN A 135 4.09 12.09 7.56
N ALA A 136 3.43 11.91 6.43
CA ALA A 136 2.38 12.80 5.96
C ALA A 136 1.15 12.79 6.88
N LEU A 137 0.79 11.61 7.43
CA LEU A 137 -0.30 11.46 8.40
C LEU A 137 0.03 12.19 9.71
N MET A 138 1.23 11.98 10.24
CA MET A 138 1.71 12.64 11.47
C MET A 138 1.81 14.17 11.31
N ALA A 139 2.17 14.65 10.12
CA ALA A 139 2.23 16.06 9.77
C ALA A 139 0.85 16.68 9.46
N GLY A 140 -0.24 15.90 9.48
CA GLY A 140 -1.59 16.37 9.15
C GLY A 140 -1.81 16.70 7.67
N GLN A 141 -0.88 16.35 6.79
CA GLN A 141 -1.00 16.58 5.35
C GLN A 141 -2.08 15.68 4.70
N ILE A 142 -2.32 14.53 5.28
CA ILE A 142 -3.41 13.63 4.95
C ILE A 142 -4.21 13.29 6.22
N GLN A 143 -5.50 12.99 6.07
CA GLN A 143 -6.41 12.76 7.18
C GLN A 143 -6.67 11.29 7.46
N LEU A 144 -6.39 10.41 6.49
CA LEU A 144 -6.56 8.96 6.67
C LEU A 144 -5.62 8.16 5.76
N ALA A 145 -5.33 6.93 6.20
CA ALA A 145 -4.58 5.95 5.43
C ALA A 145 -4.96 4.54 5.86
N LEU A 146 -4.72 3.55 5.01
CA LEU A 146 -4.71 2.14 5.39
C LEU A 146 -3.26 1.69 5.54
N LEU A 147 -2.87 1.30 6.74
CA LEU A 147 -1.50 0.89 7.07
C LEU A 147 -1.45 -0.52 7.67
N PRO A 148 -0.34 -1.25 7.52
CA PRO A 148 -0.10 -2.45 8.30
C PRO A 148 -0.20 -2.16 9.80
N PRO A 149 -0.93 -2.97 10.60
CA PRO A 149 -1.19 -2.67 12.02
C PRO A 149 0.08 -2.47 12.85
N ALA A 150 1.13 -3.22 12.58
CA ALA A 150 2.40 -3.08 13.29
C ALA A 150 3.05 -1.69 13.07
N MET A 151 2.93 -1.14 11.86
CA MET A 151 3.45 0.19 11.54
C MET A 151 2.60 1.29 12.18
N ALA A 152 1.26 1.12 12.18
CA ALA A 152 0.34 2.04 12.83
C ALA A 152 0.55 2.05 14.35
N ALA A 153 0.63 0.88 14.98
CA ALA A 153 0.83 0.73 16.43
C ALA A 153 2.16 1.32 16.92
N ALA A 154 3.21 1.27 16.12
CA ALA A 154 4.50 1.88 16.47
C ALA A 154 4.42 3.41 16.65
N GLN A 155 3.44 4.06 16.06
CA GLN A 155 3.20 5.51 16.13
C GLN A 155 2.05 5.90 17.08
N ALA A 156 1.23 4.93 17.48
CA ALA A 156 0.13 5.14 18.43
C ALA A 156 0.67 5.14 19.88
N ARG A 157 1.21 6.27 20.34
CA ARG A 157 1.67 6.47 21.72
C ARG A 157 0.96 7.67 22.35
#